data_338b662fc48010c14453742e980ff7b6
#
_entry.id   338b662fc48010c14453742e980ff7b6
#
_cell.length_a   1.000
_cell.length_b   1.000
_cell.length_c   1.000
_cell.angle_alpha   90.00
_cell.angle_beta   90.00
_cell.angle_gamma   90.00
#
_symmetry.space_group_name_H-M   'P 1'
#
loop_
_entity.id
_entity.type
_entity.pdbx_description
1 polymer ?
#
loop_
_entity_poly.entity_id
_entity_poly.type
_entity_poly.pdbx_seq_one_letter_code
_entity_poly.pdbx_strand_id
1 'polypeptide(L)'
;MKLSILMPVFNEAETVQNAIKRLLDVQFPCPVEFVVVDDASTDGTSEILDGLHDDRLIKLRHAVNQGKGAAVRTAAAAATGDYIQPFDADMEYQPEDILELLKPVLRGEATVVFGSRTFGSHSAYSFWYVMGNKGVTTVANILFNAYIADLETCFKLMPLELYRSLDITSDGFGMEAEITGKLLARQIRPFEVPITYRARSREEGKKITWKDGVQAVWLLTRIRMTSKRAQRRGIPS
;
A
#
# COMPACT_ATOMS: atom_id res chain seq x y z
N MET A 1 14.87 14.70 -3.10
CA MET A 1 13.77 13.77 -2.79
C MET A 1 14.31 12.65 -1.89
N LYS A 2 13.66 12.38 -0.76
CA LYS A 2 13.90 11.23 0.14
C LYS A 2 12.67 10.31 0.10
N LEU A 3 12.88 8.99 0.10
CA LEU A 3 11.81 8.00 0.09
C LEU A 3 11.67 7.35 1.47
N SER A 4 10.44 7.24 1.99
CA SER A 4 10.12 6.43 3.15
C SER A 4 9.36 5.18 2.72
N ILE A 5 9.92 4.00 2.96
CA ILE A 5 9.24 2.73 2.73
C ILE A 5 8.52 2.34 4.02
N LEU A 6 7.20 2.19 3.94
CA LEU A 6 6.34 1.90 5.10
C LEU A 6 6.03 0.41 5.13
N MET A 7 6.54 -0.31 6.11
CA MET A 7 6.39 -1.76 6.22
C MET A 7 5.54 -2.15 7.43
N PRO A 8 4.24 -2.41 7.27
CA PRO A 8 3.42 -3.04 8.30
C PRO A 8 3.79 -4.51 8.42
N VAL A 9 3.94 -5.00 9.65
CA VAL A 9 4.31 -6.40 9.93
C VAL A 9 3.39 -6.96 11.00
N PHE A 10 2.83 -8.16 10.75
CA PHE A 10 2.06 -8.90 11.74
C PHE A 10 2.15 -10.40 11.51
N ASN A 11 2.81 -11.11 12.42
CA ASN A 11 3.03 -12.56 12.35
C ASN A 11 3.66 -12.98 11.00
N GLU A 12 4.88 -12.51 10.77
CA GLU A 12 5.68 -12.76 9.57
C GLU A 12 7.11 -13.25 9.94
N ALA A 13 7.24 -14.07 11.01
CA ALA A 13 8.54 -14.57 11.47
C ALA A 13 9.33 -15.28 10.39
N GLU A 14 8.66 -16.00 9.48
CA GLU A 14 9.30 -16.75 8.39
C GLU A 14 9.82 -15.84 7.26
N THR A 15 9.25 -14.65 7.08
CA THR A 15 9.50 -13.82 5.90
C THR A 15 10.16 -12.49 6.19
N VAL A 16 9.91 -11.88 7.36
CA VAL A 16 10.28 -10.50 7.67
C VAL A 16 11.77 -10.22 7.54
N GLN A 17 12.62 -11.14 8.02
CA GLN A 17 14.09 -10.98 7.93
C GLN A 17 14.55 -10.90 6.47
N ASN A 18 14.04 -11.80 5.63
CA ASN A 18 14.40 -11.85 4.23
C ASN A 18 13.81 -10.64 3.46
N ALA A 19 12.58 -10.24 3.76
CA ALA A 19 11.95 -9.08 3.16
C ALA A 19 12.74 -7.80 3.44
N ILE A 20 13.15 -7.56 4.69
CA ILE A 20 13.96 -6.40 5.08
C ILE A 20 15.34 -6.46 4.43
N LYS A 21 16.02 -7.62 4.47
CA LYS A 21 17.33 -7.78 3.85
C LYS A 21 17.28 -7.43 2.35
N ARG A 22 16.30 -7.96 1.63
CA ARG A 22 16.14 -7.67 0.20
C ARG A 22 15.89 -6.18 -0.07
N LEU A 23 15.09 -5.49 0.77
CA LEU A 23 14.90 -4.05 0.67
C LEU A 23 16.19 -3.26 0.90
N LEU A 24 16.98 -3.66 1.89
CA LEU A 24 18.26 -3.02 2.22
C LEU A 24 19.30 -3.18 1.10
N ASP A 25 19.22 -4.26 0.33
CA ASP A 25 20.12 -4.55 -0.80
C ASP A 25 19.77 -3.76 -2.07
N VAL A 26 18.55 -3.20 -2.18
CA VAL A 26 18.15 -2.38 -3.35
C VAL A 26 18.95 -1.08 -3.40
N GLN A 27 19.53 -0.79 -4.56
CA GLN A 27 20.24 0.46 -4.81
C GLN A 27 19.25 1.54 -5.25
N PHE A 28 18.70 2.29 -4.30
CA PHE A 28 17.77 3.37 -4.58
C PHE A 28 18.51 4.61 -5.15
N PRO A 29 17.90 5.31 -6.13
CA PRO A 29 18.49 6.52 -6.74
C PRO A 29 18.38 7.77 -5.86
N CYS A 30 17.90 7.64 -4.63
CA CYS A 30 17.70 8.71 -3.67
C CYS A 30 17.90 8.19 -2.23
N PRO A 31 18.10 9.07 -1.23
CA PRO A 31 18.08 8.68 0.17
C PRO A 31 16.81 7.95 0.53
N VAL A 32 16.91 6.87 1.31
CA VAL A 32 15.80 6.03 1.72
C VAL A 32 15.84 5.76 3.22
N GLU A 33 14.67 5.67 3.83
CA GLU A 33 14.45 5.13 5.16
C GLU A 33 13.37 4.05 5.13
N PHE A 34 13.43 3.11 6.05
CA PHE A 34 12.50 2.01 6.17
C PHE A 34 11.80 2.11 7.53
N VAL A 35 10.51 2.41 7.52
CA VAL A 35 9.71 2.52 8.75
C VAL A 35 8.91 1.24 8.91
N VAL A 36 9.39 0.37 9.79
CA VAL A 36 8.80 -0.94 10.08
C VAL A 36 7.93 -0.83 11.32
N VAL A 37 6.67 -1.23 11.22
CA VAL A 37 5.73 -1.24 12.35
C VAL A 37 5.27 -2.66 12.61
N ASP A 38 5.70 -3.21 13.74
CA ASP A 38 5.20 -4.49 14.25
C ASP A 38 3.84 -4.28 14.93
N ASP A 39 2.80 -4.83 14.34
CA ASP A 39 1.41 -4.69 14.79
C ASP A 39 1.05 -5.72 15.87
N ALA A 40 1.88 -5.81 16.93
CA ALA A 40 1.75 -6.74 18.06
C ALA A 40 1.83 -8.22 17.64
N SER A 41 2.86 -8.60 16.90
CA SER A 41 3.13 -10.00 16.53
C SER A 41 3.34 -10.90 17.76
N THR A 42 2.97 -12.19 17.60
CA THR A 42 3.03 -13.21 18.67
C THR A 42 3.80 -14.47 18.27
N ASP A 43 4.46 -14.48 17.12
CA ASP A 43 5.10 -15.65 16.50
C ASP A 43 6.64 -15.60 16.49
N GLY A 44 7.25 -14.63 17.20
CA GLY A 44 8.71 -14.41 17.18
C GLY A 44 9.16 -13.35 16.17
N THR A 45 8.24 -12.73 15.42
CA THR A 45 8.54 -11.62 14.48
C THR A 45 9.25 -10.47 15.20
N SER A 46 8.79 -10.13 16.40
CA SER A 46 9.32 -9.02 17.19
C SER A 46 10.79 -9.21 17.53
N GLU A 47 11.16 -10.40 17.98
CA GLU A 47 12.55 -10.77 18.35
C GLU A 47 13.47 -10.70 17.13
N ILE A 48 12.97 -11.14 15.97
CA ILE A 48 13.71 -11.02 14.71
C ILE A 48 13.96 -9.55 14.36
N LEU A 49 12.92 -8.71 14.44
CA LEU A 49 13.04 -7.28 14.17
C LEU A 49 14.03 -6.59 15.13
N ASP A 50 14.02 -6.95 16.41
CA ASP A 50 14.94 -6.39 17.41
C ASP A 50 16.40 -6.72 17.07
N GLY A 51 16.66 -7.89 16.51
CA GLY A 51 18.00 -8.35 16.08
C GLY A 51 18.52 -7.69 14.79
N LEU A 52 17.68 -6.99 14.01
CA LEU A 52 18.12 -6.33 12.78
C LEU A 52 18.68 -4.93 13.08
N HIS A 53 19.83 -4.60 12.51
CA HIS A 53 20.48 -3.31 12.68
C HIS A 53 20.88 -2.72 11.33
N ASP A 54 20.39 -1.52 11.03
CA ASP A 54 20.78 -0.67 9.89
C ASP A 54 20.35 0.77 10.24
N ASP A 55 21.17 1.74 9.96
CA ASP A 55 20.91 3.16 10.30
C ASP A 55 19.68 3.72 9.57
N ARG A 56 19.24 3.07 8.50
CA ARG A 56 18.04 3.45 7.74
C ARG A 56 16.75 2.86 8.31
N LEU A 57 16.82 1.91 9.28
CA LEU A 57 15.68 1.23 9.87
C LEU A 57 15.13 2.01 11.06
N ILE A 58 13.85 2.37 10.99
CA ILE A 58 13.05 2.89 12.11
C ILE A 58 12.06 1.79 12.48
N LYS A 59 12.18 1.25 13.70
CA LYS A 59 11.34 0.16 14.20
C LYS A 59 10.37 0.68 15.24
N LEU A 60 9.08 0.43 15.02
CA LEU A 60 7.98 0.80 15.90
C LEU A 60 7.17 -0.45 16.22
N ARG A 61 6.46 -0.43 17.35
CA ARG A 61 5.61 -1.55 17.79
C ARG A 61 4.32 -1.05 18.41
N HIS A 62 3.22 -1.68 18.03
CA HIS A 62 1.94 -1.49 18.68
C HIS A 62 1.81 -2.38 19.93
N ALA A 63 1.09 -1.92 20.95
CA ALA A 63 0.82 -2.71 22.15
C ALA A 63 -0.24 -3.80 21.91
N VAL A 64 -1.14 -3.59 20.95
CA VAL A 64 -2.18 -4.52 20.51
C VAL A 64 -2.31 -4.46 18.99
N ASN A 65 -2.77 -5.54 18.37
CA ASN A 65 -3.04 -5.55 16.93
C ASN A 65 -4.12 -4.53 16.58
N GLN A 66 -3.80 -3.62 15.67
CA GLN A 66 -4.70 -2.55 15.21
C GLN A 66 -5.03 -2.68 13.72
N GLY A 67 -4.36 -3.59 13.01
CA GLY A 67 -4.55 -3.86 11.59
C GLY A 67 -3.57 -3.13 10.67
N LYS A 68 -3.44 -3.65 9.44
CA LYS A 68 -2.49 -3.17 8.44
C LYS A 68 -2.57 -1.66 8.20
N GLY A 69 -3.78 -1.13 8.02
CA GLY A 69 -3.97 0.29 7.77
C GLY A 69 -3.52 1.17 8.93
N ALA A 70 -3.76 0.74 10.18
CA ALA A 70 -3.27 1.42 11.38
C ALA A 70 -1.74 1.41 11.43
N ALA A 71 -1.11 0.27 11.13
CA ALA A 71 0.35 0.16 11.09
C ALA A 71 0.97 1.06 10.02
N VAL A 72 0.37 1.14 8.81
CA VAL A 72 0.82 2.06 7.77
C VAL A 72 0.65 3.53 8.17
N ARG A 73 -0.44 3.89 8.86
CA ARG A 73 -0.62 5.27 9.40
C ARG A 73 0.45 5.60 10.44
N THR A 74 0.73 4.67 11.35
CA THR A 74 1.81 4.84 12.35
C THR A 74 3.15 5.01 11.67
N ALA A 75 3.46 4.21 10.64
CA ALA A 75 4.67 4.35 9.85
C ALA A 75 4.73 5.72 9.14
N ALA A 76 3.64 6.16 8.52
CA ALA A 76 3.57 7.45 7.83
C ALA A 76 3.69 8.65 8.78
N ALA A 77 3.24 8.51 10.04
CA ALA A 77 3.41 9.55 11.06
C ALA A 77 4.88 9.72 11.44
N ALA A 78 5.64 8.63 11.51
CA ALA A 78 7.08 8.64 11.82
C ALA A 78 7.98 8.94 10.61
N ALA A 79 7.47 8.78 9.39
CA ALA A 79 8.20 9.00 8.15
C ALA A 79 8.64 10.45 7.98
N THR A 80 9.85 10.65 7.44
CA THR A 80 10.47 11.96 7.20
C THR A 80 10.82 12.21 5.73
N GLY A 81 10.47 11.27 4.83
CA GLY A 81 10.71 11.39 3.39
C GLY A 81 9.74 12.34 2.70
N ASP A 82 10.10 12.76 1.49
CA ASP A 82 9.20 13.53 0.63
C ASP A 82 8.10 12.65 0.03
N TYR A 83 8.42 11.37 -0.21
CA TYR A 83 7.53 10.35 -0.77
C TYR A 83 7.44 9.15 0.15
N ILE A 84 6.29 8.48 0.10
CA ILE A 84 6.06 7.20 0.76
C ILE A 84 5.80 6.09 -0.25
N GLN A 85 6.19 4.86 0.11
CA GLN A 85 5.88 3.62 -0.58
C GLN A 85 5.54 2.55 0.45
N PRO A 86 4.28 2.11 0.57
CA PRO A 86 3.93 0.93 1.37
C PRO A 86 4.56 -0.34 0.77
N PHE A 87 5.03 -1.25 1.63
CA PHE A 87 5.64 -2.50 1.24
C PHE A 87 5.29 -3.60 2.23
N ASP A 88 4.66 -4.69 1.77
CA ASP A 88 4.28 -5.81 2.62
C ASP A 88 5.46 -6.75 2.87
N ALA A 89 5.59 -7.26 4.10
CA ALA A 89 6.67 -8.16 4.53
C ALA A 89 6.50 -9.61 4.06
N ASP A 90 5.49 -9.89 3.28
CA ASP A 90 4.98 -11.21 2.93
C ASP A 90 5.65 -11.87 1.72
N MET A 91 6.65 -11.24 1.13
CA MET A 91 7.39 -11.71 -0.06
C MET A 91 6.55 -11.86 -1.34
N GLU A 92 5.31 -11.35 -1.36
CA GLU A 92 4.49 -11.37 -2.58
C GLU A 92 4.99 -10.35 -3.62
N TYR A 93 5.59 -9.24 -3.17
CA TYR A 93 6.14 -8.16 -4.01
C TYR A 93 7.67 -8.23 -4.11
N GLN A 94 8.19 -7.72 -5.23
CA GLN A 94 9.62 -7.57 -5.43
C GLN A 94 10.05 -6.16 -5.05
N PRO A 95 11.02 -5.97 -4.14
CA PRO A 95 11.45 -4.61 -3.75
C PRO A 95 12.09 -3.84 -4.90
N GLU A 96 12.67 -4.53 -5.89
CA GLU A 96 13.25 -3.94 -7.09
C GLU A 96 12.21 -3.20 -7.95
N ASP A 97 10.94 -3.62 -7.92
CA ASP A 97 9.87 -2.96 -8.67
C ASP A 97 9.57 -1.54 -8.16
N ILE A 98 10.00 -1.19 -6.93
CA ILE A 98 9.91 0.18 -6.42
C ILE A 98 10.72 1.13 -7.32
N LEU A 99 11.81 0.66 -7.92
CA LEU A 99 12.61 1.46 -8.85
C LEU A 99 11.80 1.84 -10.10
N GLU A 100 10.90 0.95 -10.56
CA GLU A 100 10.02 1.24 -11.69
C GLU A 100 8.99 2.32 -11.35
N LEU A 101 8.46 2.31 -10.11
CA LEU A 101 7.54 3.35 -9.65
C LEU A 101 8.23 4.72 -9.51
N LEU A 102 9.51 4.73 -9.14
CA LEU A 102 10.28 5.97 -9.00
C LEU A 102 10.59 6.65 -10.34
N LYS A 103 10.71 5.89 -11.45
CA LYS A 103 11.09 6.45 -12.75
C LYS A 103 10.17 7.59 -13.22
N PRO A 104 8.83 7.45 -13.27
CA PRO A 104 7.94 8.54 -13.67
C PRO A 104 8.03 9.76 -12.75
N VAL A 105 8.23 9.54 -11.43
CA VAL A 105 8.39 10.64 -10.47
C VAL A 105 9.67 11.41 -10.71
N LEU A 106 10.80 10.71 -10.87
CA LEU A 106 12.11 11.32 -11.10
C LEU A 106 12.19 12.10 -12.43
N ARG A 107 11.37 11.69 -13.43
CA ARG A 107 11.24 12.41 -14.70
C ARG A 107 10.25 13.57 -14.66
N GLY A 108 9.53 13.75 -13.54
CA GLY A 108 8.49 14.76 -13.42
C GLY A 108 7.21 14.45 -14.24
N GLU A 109 7.04 13.21 -14.67
CA GLU A 109 5.90 12.76 -15.47
C GLU A 109 4.68 12.46 -14.59
N ALA A 110 4.88 12.06 -13.34
CA ALA A 110 3.82 11.71 -12.41
C ALA A 110 4.17 12.09 -10.97
N THR A 111 3.13 12.43 -10.18
CA THR A 111 3.24 12.67 -8.74
C THR A 111 2.79 11.46 -7.93
N VAL A 112 1.83 10.69 -8.44
CA VAL A 112 1.29 9.47 -7.81
C VAL A 112 1.44 8.32 -8.78
N VAL A 113 2.06 7.23 -8.34
CA VAL A 113 2.32 6.05 -9.17
C VAL A 113 1.86 4.79 -8.45
N PHE A 114 1.06 3.98 -9.14
CA PHE A 114 0.61 2.68 -8.65
C PHE A 114 1.32 1.55 -9.40
N GLY A 115 1.69 0.51 -8.67
CA GLY A 115 2.13 -0.73 -9.28
C GLY A 115 0.92 -1.58 -9.69
N SER A 116 0.86 -2.01 -10.95
CA SER A 116 -0.23 -2.87 -11.44
C SER A 116 0.25 -4.30 -11.61
N ARG A 117 -0.39 -5.24 -10.91
CA ARG A 117 -0.16 -6.68 -11.03
C ARG A 117 -0.77 -7.27 -12.31
N THR A 118 -1.64 -6.52 -12.96
CA THR A 118 -2.37 -6.98 -14.15
C THR A 118 -1.48 -7.11 -15.38
N PHE A 119 -0.47 -6.27 -15.52
CA PHE A 119 0.40 -6.17 -16.71
C PHE A 119 1.81 -6.68 -16.47
N GLY A 120 2.17 -7.03 -15.21
CA GLY A 120 3.48 -7.54 -14.84
C GLY A 120 3.59 -9.06 -14.89
N SER A 121 4.79 -9.56 -14.58
CA SER A 121 5.01 -11.00 -14.40
C SER A 121 4.36 -11.47 -13.10
N HIS A 122 3.58 -12.54 -13.18
CA HIS A 122 2.90 -13.08 -12.01
C HIS A 122 2.86 -14.61 -12.02
N SER A 123 2.84 -15.21 -10.83
CA SER A 123 2.50 -16.63 -10.68
C SER A 123 1.00 -16.84 -10.92
N ALA A 124 0.61 -18.01 -11.41
CA ALA A 124 -0.81 -18.36 -11.47
C ALA A 124 -1.40 -18.35 -10.06
N TYR A 125 -2.53 -17.66 -9.88
CA TYR A 125 -3.25 -17.57 -8.62
C TYR A 125 -4.76 -17.71 -8.82
N SER A 126 -5.51 -17.76 -7.73
CA SER A 126 -6.95 -18.08 -7.77
C SER A 126 -7.74 -17.14 -8.69
N PHE A 127 -8.44 -17.72 -9.66
CA PHE A 127 -9.35 -17.00 -10.56
C PHE A 127 -10.34 -16.10 -9.80
N TRP A 128 -10.89 -16.59 -8.70
CA TRP A 128 -11.89 -15.84 -7.92
C TRP A 128 -11.31 -14.62 -7.21
N TYR A 129 -10.06 -14.68 -6.77
CA TYR A 129 -9.38 -13.49 -6.22
C TYR A 129 -9.14 -12.44 -7.31
N VAL A 130 -8.72 -12.88 -8.51
CA VAL A 130 -8.56 -11.96 -9.65
C VAL A 130 -9.88 -11.30 -10.01
N MET A 131 -10.97 -12.09 -10.08
CA MET A 131 -12.30 -11.57 -10.40
C MET A 131 -12.83 -10.65 -9.30
N GLY A 132 -12.56 -10.94 -8.04
CA GLY A 132 -12.88 -10.05 -6.91
C GLY A 132 -12.20 -8.69 -7.05
N ASN A 133 -10.88 -8.66 -7.24
CA ASN A 133 -10.13 -7.41 -7.45
C ASN A 133 -10.63 -6.66 -8.70
N LYS A 134 -10.84 -7.34 -9.82
CA LYS A 134 -11.40 -6.71 -11.04
C LYS A 134 -12.79 -6.13 -10.79
N GLY A 135 -13.63 -6.81 -10.02
CA GLY A 135 -14.97 -6.32 -9.64
C GLY A 135 -14.89 -5.01 -8.85
N VAL A 136 -14.10 -4.98 -7.77
CA VAL A 136 -13.90 -3.77 -6.95
C VAL A 136 -13.28 -2.64 -7.78
N THR A 137 -12.25 -2.94 -8.57
CA THR A 137 -11.61 -1.98 -9.46
C THR A 137 -12.60 -1.40 -10.49
N THR A 138 -13.46 -2.24 -11.08
CA THR A 138 -14.49 -1.79 -12.03
C THR A 138 -15.48 -0.85 -11.35
N VAL A 139 -15.92 -1.16 -10.13
CA VAL A 139 -16.80 -0.27 -9.36
C VAL A 139 -16.14 1.10 -9.14
N ALA A 140 -14.87 1.14 -8.75
CA ALA A 140 -14.14 2.39 -8.60
C ALA A 140 -14.09 3.17 -9.91
N ASN A 141 -13.75 2.51 -11.02
CA ASN A 141 -13.67 3.12 -12.35
C ASN A 141 -14.99 3.77 -12.77
N ILE A 142 -16.13 3.09 -12.52
CA ILE A 142 -17.46 3.63 -12.81
C ILE A 142 -17.81 4.80 -11.89
N LEU A 143 -17.59 4.65 -10.57
CA LEU A 143 -17.96 5.67 -9.59
C LEU A 143 -17.21 6.98 -9.79
N PHE A 144 -15.93 6.92 -10.15
CA PHE A 144 -15.07 8.11 -10.23
C PHE A 144 -14.75 8.53 -11.67
N ASN A 145 -15.30 7.84 -12.68
CA ASN A 145 -14.99 8.06 -14.10
C ASN A 145 -13.47 8.12 -14.33
N ALA A 146 -12.79 7.07 -13.90
CA ALA A 146 -11.35 6.88 -14.03
C ALA A 146 -11.08 5.52 -14.66
N TYR A 147 -9.87 5.29 -15.12
CA TYR A 147 -9.41 3.98 -15.53
C TYR A 147 -8.13 3.65 -14.76
N ILE A 148 -8.24 2.69 -13.86
CA ILE A 148 -7.11 2.05 -13.18
C ILE A 148 -7.26 0.54 -13.37
N ALA A 149 -6.13 -0.18 -13.40
CA ALA A 149 -6.11 -1.62 -13.67
C ALA A 149 -6.11 -2.45 -12.37
N ASP A 150 -5.58 -1.92 -11.27
CA ASP A 150 -5.40 -2.64 -10.01
C ASP A 150 -5.58 -1.73 -8.79
N LEU A 151 -6.79 -1.74 -8.22
CA LEU A 151 -7.12 -0.93 -7.06
C LEU A 151 -6.44 -1.43 -5.78
N GLU A 152 -6.33 -2.76 -5.62
CA GLU A 152 -5.92 -3.42 -4.38
C GLU A 152 -4.40 -3.65 -4.26
N THR A 153 -3.62 -3.07 -5.17
CA THR A 153 -2.16 -3.13 -5.07
C THR A 153 -1.67 -2.42 -3.80
N CYS A 154 -0.70 -3.03 -3.10
CA CYS A 154 0.01 -2.37 -2.01
C CYS A 154 0.93 -1.25 -2.54
N PHE A 155 1.46 -1.39 -3.76
CA PHE A 155 2.41 -0.45 -4.33
C PHE A 155 1.73 0.85 -4.76
N LYS A 156 1.78 1.86 -3.89
CA LYS A 156 1.17 3.19 -4.08
C LYS A 156 2.17 4.28 -3.67
N LEU A 157 3.06 4.62 -4.60
CA LEU A 157 4.05 5.69 -4.42
C LEU A 157 3.37 7.05 -4.53
N MET A 158 3.51 7.90 -3.52
CA MET A 158 2.94 9.26 -3.50
C MET A 158 3.68 10.17 -2.53
N PRO A 159 3.54 11.51 -2.64
CA PRO A 159 4.05 12.44 -1.64
C PRO A 159 3.50 12.14 -0.25
N LEU A 160 4.36 12.18 0.78
CA LEU A 160 3.98 11.96 2.18
C LEU A 160 2.89 12.94 2.63
N GLU A 161 3.01 14.20 2.29
CA GLU A 161 2.02 15.23 2.65
C GLU A 161 0.66 14.99 1.95
N LEU A 162 0.67 14.50 0.72
CA LEU A 162 -0.57 14.08 0.06
C LEU A 162 -1.22 12.93 0.83
N TYR A 163 -0.45 11.88 1.19
CA TYR A 163 -0.96 10.75 1.98
C TYR A 163 -1.57 11.24 3.30
N ARG A 164 -0.85 12.08 4.04
CA ARG A 164 -1.34 12.67 5.31
C ARG A 164 -2.65 13.44 5.11
N SER A 165 -2.73 14.22 4.03
CA SER A 165 -3.94 15.00 3.70
C SER A 165 -5.15 14.14 3.34
N LEU A 166 -4.96 12.88 2.93
CA LEU A 166 -6.05 11.96 2.65
C LEU A 166 -6.82 11.57 3.91
N ASP A 167 -6.23 11.71 5.10
CA ASP A 167 -6.87 11.36 6.38
C ASP A 167 -7.45 9.95 6.37
N ILE A 168 -6.60 8.96 6.09
CA ILE A 168 -6.99 7.55 6.00
C ILE A 168 -7.44 7.06 7.37
N THR A 169 -8.61 6.41 7.41
CA THR A 169 -9.24 5.93 8.65
C THR A 169 -9.40 4.42 8.72
N SER A 170 -9.28 3.72 7.61
CA SER A 170 -9.37 2.27 7.56
C SER A 170 -8.21 1.60 8.29
N ASP A 171 -8.51 0.74 9.26
CA ASP A 171 -7.50 0.03 10.05
C ASP A 171 -6.99 -1.25 9.38
N GLY A 172 -7.80 -1.90 8.54
CA GLY A 172 -7.50 -3.16 7.87
C GLY A 172 -7.23 -3.01 6.36
N PHE A 173 -7.59 -4.04 5.61
CA PHE A 173 -7.41 -4.14 4.14
C PHE A 173 -8.27 -3.16 3.32
N GLY A 174 -9.17 -2.41 3.92
CA GLY A 174 -9.88 -1.31 3.24
C GLY A 174 -9.02 -0.09 2.94
N MET A 175 -7.80 -0.02 3.45
CA MET A 175 -6.90 1.12 3.28
C MET A 175 -6.57 1.38 1.80
N GLU A 176 -6.29 0.34 1.02
CA GLU A 176 -5.96 0.47 -0.40
C GLU A 176 -7.12 1.07 -1.20
N ALA A 177 -8.35 0.62 -0.89
CA ALA A 177 -9.57 1.17 -1.48
C ALA A 177 -9.84 2.62 -1.03
N GLU A 178 -9.57 2.94 0.24
CA GLU A 178 -9.75 4.29 0.78
C GLU A 178 -8.77 5.28 0.14
N ILE A 179 -7.48 4.93 0.07
CA ILE A 179 -6.45 5.75 -0.59
C ILE A 179 -6.88 6.02 -2.03
N THR A 180 -7.19 4.98 -2.79
CA THR A 180 -7.56 5.09 -4.21
C THR A 180 -8.82 5.92 -4.37
N GLY A 181 -9.87 5.63 -3.60
CA GLY A 181 -11.13 6.37 -3.66
C GLY A 181 -10.98 7.86 -3.33
N LYS A 182 -10.18 8.21 -2.32
CA LYS A 182 -9.92 9.61 -1.92
C LYS A 182 -9.06 10.34 -2.94
N LEU A 183 -8.06 9.70 -3.56
CA LEU A 183 -7.31 10.28 -4.67
C LEU A 183 -8.21 10.58 -5.87
N LEU A 184 -8.99 9.59 -6.31
CA LEU A 184 -9.90 9.74 -7.45
C LEU A 184 -11.01 10.77 -7.19
N ALA A 185 -11.50 10.88 -5.96
CA ALA A 185 -12.46 11.91 -5.55
C ALA A 185 -11.90 13.32 -5.68
N ARG A 186 -10.59 13.49 -5.46
CA ARG A 186 -9.84 14.74 -5.68
C ARG A 186 -9.37 14.93 -7.12
N GLN A 187 -9.80 14.05 -8.04
CA GLN A 187 -9.39 14.04 -9.45
C GLN A 187 -7.88 13.80 -9.67
N ILE A 188 -7.20 13.25 -8.67
CA ILE A 188 -5.82 12.79 -8.78
C ILE A 188 -5.84 11.40 -9.39
N ARG A 189 -5.32 11.27 -10.61
CA ARG A 189 -5.26 10.01 -11.35
C ARG A 189 -3.84 9.46 -11.24
N PRO A 190 -3.66 8.27 -10.64
CA PRO A 190 -2.33 7.67 -10.56
C PRO A 190 -1.83 7.25 -11.94
N PHE A 191 -0.53 7.34 -12.13
CA PHE A 191 0.17 6.69 -13.22
C PHE A 191 0.36 5.21 -12.85
N GLU A 192 0.18 4.28 -13.77
CA GLU A 192 0.35 2.86 -13.48
C GLU A 192 1.59 2.29 -14.18
N VAL A 193 2.38 1.50 -13.44
CA VAL A 193 3.51 0.75 -13.95
C VAL A 193 3.33 -0.74 -13.68
N PRO A 194 3.75 -1.63 -14.59
CA PRO A 194 3.70 -3.07 -14.33
C PRO A 194 4.67 -3.46 -13.21
N ILE A 195 4.23 -4.37 -12.33
CA ILE A 195 5.05 -4.94 -11.26
C ILE A 195 4.94 -6.46 -11.23
N THR A 196 5.95 -7.11 -10.65
CA THR A 196 5.97 -8.56 -10.45
C THR A 196 5.19 -8.93 -9.20
N TYR A 197 4.41 -10.01 -9.26
CA TYR A 197 3.61 -10.45 -8.12
C TYR A 197 3.65 -11.97 -7.98
N ARG A 198 3.94 -12.46 -6.76
CA ARG A 198 3.89 -13.87 -6.39
C ARG A 198 2.81 -14.08 -5.35
N ALA A 199 1.63 -14.51 -5.80
CA ALA A 199 0.54 -14.75 -4.89
C ALA A 199 0.84 -15.93 -3.94
N ARG A 200 0.63 -15.72 -2.64
CA ARG A 200 0.59 -16.81 -1.65
C ARG A 200 -0.70 -17.62 -1.78
N SER A 201 -0.63 -18.91 -1.44
CA SER A 201 -1.79 -19.74 -1.22
C SER A 201 -2.47 -19.44 0.13
N ARG A 202 -3.64 -20.02 0.37
CA ARG A 202 -4.27 -19.94 1.72
C ARG A 202 -3.46 -20.65 2.79
N GLU A 203 -2.78 -21.74 2.43
CA GLU A 203 -1.90 -22.51 3.31
C GLU A 203 -0.67 -21.69 3.71
N GLU A 204 -0.25 -20.76 2.87
CA GLU A 204 0.85 -19.82 3.10
C GLU A 204 0.40 -18.52 3.80
N GLY A 205 -0.82 -18.48 4.39
CA GLY A 205 -1.27 -17.40 5.27
C GLY A 205 -2.00 -16.22 4.61
N LYS A 206 -2.61 -16.40 3.43
CA LYS A 206 -3.40 -15.33 2.79
C LYS A 206 -4.62 -14.94 3.63
N LYS A 207 -4.65 -13.68 4.09
CA LYS A 207 -5.60 -13.16 5.10
C LYS A 207 -6.86 -12.51 4.49
N ILE A 208 -6.83 -12.11 3.20
CA ILE A 208 -7.95 -11.40 2.53
C ILE A 208 -9.15 -12.31 2.27
N THR A 209 -10.37 -11.80 2.50
CA THR A 209 -11.64 -12.52 2.33
C THR A 209 -12.59 -11.76 1.38
N TRP A 210 -13.69 -12.43 0.94
CA TRP A 210 -14.71 -11.76 0.13
C TRP A 210 -15.41 -10.59 0.87
N LYS A 211 -15.43 -10.59 2.22
CA LYS A 211 -15.99 -9.51 3.04
C LYS A 211 -15.21 -8.21 2.86
N ASP A 212 -13.90 -8.31 2.68
CA ASP A 212 -13.04 -7.15 2.43
C ASP A 212 -13.40 -6.48 1.10
N GLY A 213 -13.72 -7.26 0.07
CA GLY A 213 -14.21 -6.74 -1.20
C GLY A 213 -15.54 -5.99 -1.08
N VAL A 214 -16.51 -6.54 -0.31
CA VAL A 214 -17.79 -5.85 -0.04
C VAL A 214 -17.57 -4.56 0.74
N GLN A 215 -16.70 -4.58 1.73
CA GLN A 215 -16.33 -3.40 2.51
C GLN A 215 -15.68 -2.33 1.61
N ALA A 216 -14.78 -2.73 0.70
CA ALA A 216 -14.15 -1.81 -0.25
C ALA A 216 -15.20 -1.12 -1.16
N VAL A 217 -16.14 -1.87 -1.72
CA VAL A 217 -17.24 -1.31 -2.54
C VAL A 217 -18.10 -0.32 -1.75
N TRP A 218 -18.47 -0.67 -0.51
CA TRP A 218 -19.22 0.24 0.36
C TRP A 218 -18.43 1.53 0.65
N LEU A 219 -17.14 1.40 0.96
CA LEU A 219 -16.25 2.52 1.26
C LEU A 219 -16.11 3.46 0.06
N LEU A 220 -15.85 2.92 -1.13
CA LEU A 220 -15.77 3.69 -2.39
C LEU A 220 -17.07 4.47 -2.66
N THR A 221 -18.21 3.81 -2.47
CA THR A 221 -19.53 4.42 -2.64
C THR A 221 -19.73 5.57 -1.65
N ARG A 222 -19.39 5.36 -0.38
CA ARG A 222 -19.45 6.39 0.66
C ARG A 222 -18.56 7.59 0.33
N ILE A 223 -17.31 7.36 -0.08
CA ILE A 223 -16.37 8.43 -0.48
C ILE A 223 -16.96 9.22 -1.65
N ARG A 224 -17.51 8.56 -2.67
CA ARG A 224 -18.12 9.22 -3.82
C ARG A 224 -19.32 10.09 -3.43
N MET A 225 -20.17 9.62 -2.54
CA MET A 225 -21.34 10.36 -2.08
C MET A 225 -20.97 11.59 -1.27
N THR A 226 -19.97 11.47 -0.37
CA THR A 226 -19.52 12.57 0.48
C THR A 226 -18.79 13.64 -0.35
N SER A 227 -17.93 13.25 -1.29
CA SER A 227 -17.21 14.20 -2.16
C SER A 227 -18.18 15.01 -3.05
N LYS A 228 -19.19 14.38 -3.64
CA LYS A 228 -20.23 15.11 -4.42
C LYS A 228 -21.01 16.11 -3.56
N ARG A 229 -21.28 15.77 -2.29
CA ARG A 229 -21.97 16.70 -1.37
C ARG A 229 -21.10 17.90 -1.02
N ALA A 230 -19.80 17.68 -0.78
CA ALA A 230 -18.84 18.76 -0.52
C ALA A 230 -18.72 19.71 -1.71
N GLN A 231 -18.54 19.20 -2.93
CA GLN A 231 -18.50 19.98 -4.15
C GLN A 231 -19.76 20.84 -4.36
N ARG A 232 -20.97 20.26 -4.11
CA ARG A 232 -22.24 21.00 -4.22
C ARG A 232 -22.40 22.12 -3.17
N ARG A 233 -21.69 22.03 -2.04
CA ARG A 233 -21.70 23.03 -0.97
C ARG A 233 -20.56 24.05 -1.09
N GLY A 234 -19.71 23.98 -2.13
CA GLY A 234 -18.58 24.87 -2.34
C GLY A 234 -17.45 24.68 -1.31
N ILE A 235 -17.42 23.54 -0.60
CA ILE A 235 -16.37 23.22 0.36
C ILE A 235 -15.24 22.55 -0.44
N PRO A 236 -13.97 23.06 -0.36
CA PRO A 236 -12.83 22.39 -1.00
C PRO A 236 -12.69 20.95 -0.48
N SER A 237 -12.51 20.00 -1.39
CA SER A 237 -12.38 18.57 -1.11
C SER A 237 -10.94 18.19 -0.72
#